data_e51c6a3e1db4c1737282b9328abe6c30
#
_entry.id   e51c6a3e1db4c1737282b9328abe6c30
#
_cell.length_a   1.000
_cell.length_b   1.000
_cell.length_c   1.000
_cell.angle_alpha   90.00
_cell.angle_beta   90.00
_cell.angle_gamma   90.00
#
_symmetry.space_group_name_H-M   'P 1'
#
loop_
_entity.id
_entity.type
_entity.pdbx_description
1 polymer ?
#
loop_
_entity_poly.entity_id
_entity_poly.type
_entity_poly.pdbx_seq_one_letter_code
_entity_poly.pdbx_strand_id
1 'polypeptide(L)'
;MNILLSIKNKWLDIFEKLLKRHEKTLALLTGSSSQKWTIAIALGLTMAFILTPEIHFFAPKFEEGMIAEYDIKANREFLVEDKKATEDKINEAAQNVLPVFDYDSEAPANINAKLAHSFPLAAAELKSTRKEKQDELAKIPVSQKSKQNLEANLGIPLTVEEFYILREKYFSPTLQRNLYRVISYFYDNKHITNIPLDKAQTARGIIIRDLKTQSEQTINDLSGILNIQEIDEALQAKINSVFSYENYTTRRVLFSLARKLLTPNLTFNMEATEKKKIAAMEEVKPTLFKVQKNEMIVREGENIDYNTLLKLEAFYKST
;
A
#
# COMPACT_ATOMS: atom_id res chain seq x y z
N MET A 1 22.27 32.67 29.48
CA MET A 1 22.90 33.98 29.71
C MET A 1 24.18 34.21 28.87
N ASN A 2 24.91 33.18 28.44
CA ASN A 2 26.16 33.31 27.67
C ASN A 2 25.99 33.53 26.13
N ILE A 3 24.88 33.16 25.53
CA ILE A 3 24.67 33.26 24.06
C ILE A 3 24.33 34.72 23.66
N LEU A 4 23.57 35.43 24.49
CA LEU A 4 23.22 36.84 24.24
C LEU A 4 24.42 37.79 24.39
N LEU A 5 25.35 37.48 25.28
CA LEU A 5 26.61 38.22 25.39
C LEU A 5 27.54 37.99 24.20
N SER A 6 27.58 36.78 23.65
CA SER A 6 28.36 36.46 22.45
C SER A 6 27.84 37.19 21.20
N ILE A 7 26.51 37.28 21.06
CA ILE A 7 25.89 37.99 19.92
C ILE A 7 26.12 39.48 20.05
N LYS A 8 26.00 40.05 21.25
CA LYS A 8 26.24 41.47 21.51
C LYS A 8 27.71 41.85 21.22
N ASN A 9 28.66 41.05 21.61
CA ASN A 9 30.08 41.29 21.34
C ASN A 9 30.43 41.18 19.83
N LYS A 10 29.78 40.25 19.14
CA LYS A 10 29.93 40.11 17.66
C LYS A 10 29.38 41.31 16.89
N TRP A 11 28.26 41.87 17.35
CA TRP A 11 27.67 43.08 16.75
C TRP A 11 28.49 44.32 17.05
N LEU A 12 29.08 44.44 18.22
CA LEU A 12 30.00 45.55 18.57
C LEU A 12 31.28 45.49 17.72
N ASP A 13 31.84 44.33 17.47
CA ASP A 13 33.05 44.13 16.63
C ASP A 13 32.73 44.46 15.13
N ILE A 14 31.55 44.11 14.63
CA ILE A 14 31.09 44.48 13.27
C ILE A 14 30.89 45.98 13.19
N PHE A 15 30.32 46.59 14.22
CA PHE A 15 30.06 48.05 14.25
C PHE A 15 31.37 48.85 14.33
N GLU A 16 32.34 48.41 15.12
CA GLU A 16 33.69 49.03 15.16
C GLU A 16 34.41 48.88 13.79
N LYS A 17 34.33 47.71 13.15
CA LYS A 17 34.93 47.50 11.83
C LYS A 17 34.26 48.34 10.75
N LEU A 18 32.97 48.55 10.81
CA LEU A 18 32.23 49.46 9.90
C LEU A 18 32.63 50.92 10.15
N LEU A 19 32.75 51.35 11.38
CA LEU A 19 33.19 52.70 11.73
C LEU A 19 34.62 53.02 11.26
N LYS A 20 35.57 52.10 11.44
CA LYS A 20 36.96 52.25 10.96
C LYS A 20 37.10 52.26 9.42
N ARG A 21 36.19 51.57 8.72
CA ARG A 21 36.20 51.49 7.26
C ARG A 21 35.69 52.77 6.58
N HIS A 22 34.90 53.58 7.32
CA HIS A 22 34.27 54.79 6.82
C HIS A 22 34.90 56.10 7.34
N GLU A 23 36.04 56.07 8.02
CA GLU A 23 36.71 57.27 8.47
C GLU A 23 37.03 58.27 7.31
N LYS A 24 37.25 57.78 6.11
CA LYS A 24 37.46 58.63 4.91
C LYS A 24 36.17 59.22 4.33
N THR A 25 35.04 58.65 4.56
CA THR A 25 33.72 59.15 4.10
C THR A 25 33.09 60.10 5.15
N LEU A 26 33.36 59.87 6.44
CA LEU A 26 32.97 60.78 7.53
C LEU A 26 33.63 62.13 7.47
N ALA A 27 34.91 62.18 6.97
CA ALA A 27 35.60 63.45 6.81
C ALA A 27 34.93 64.40 5.74
N LEU A 28 34.11 63.86 4.85
CA LEU A 28 33.31 64.66 3.90
C LEU A 28 31.99 65.18 4.49
N LEU A 29 31.55 64.67 5.65
CA LEU A 29 30.31 65.05 6.33
C LEU A 29 30.49 66.04 7.50
N THR A 30 31.72 66.44 7.83
CA THR A 30 32.05 67.27 8.99
C THR A 30 32.03 68.78 8.71
N GLY A 31 31.21 69.25 7.79
CA GLY A 31 30.82 70.67 7.75
C GLY A 31 29.75 70.94 8.83
N SER A 32 29.82 72.08 9.55
CA SER A 32 28.98 72.41 10.72
C SER A 32 27.47 72.34 10.45
N SER A 33 27.03 72.33 9.21
CA SER A 33 25.64 72.14 8.77
C SER A 33 25.28 70.65 8.63
N SER A 34 26.20 69.82 8.22
CA SER A 34 26.01 68.39 8.02
C SER A 34 25.79 67.59 9.34
N GLN A 35 26.49 67.96 10.40
CA GLN A 35 26.29 67.35 11.72
C GLN A 35 24.90 67.57 12.28
N LYS A 36 24.32 68.77 12.08
CA LYS A 36 22.96 69.07 12.50
C LYS A 36 21.91 68.24 11.76
N TRP A 37 22.12 67.98 10.48
CA TRP A 37 21.23 67.12 9.68
C TRP A 37 21.37 65.67 10.01
N THR A 38 22.58 65.12 10.29
CA THR A 38 22.74 63.71 10.71
C THR A 38 22.13 63.45 12.08
N ILE A 39 22.26 64.40 13.02
CA ILE A 39 21.60 64.31 14.34
C ILE A 39 20.08 64.41 14.18
N ALA A 40 19.58 65.29 13.36
CA ALA A 40 18.12 65.39 13.12
C ALA A 40 17.54 64.14 12.46
N ILE A 41 18.23 63.51 11.49
CA ILE A 41 17.81 62.26 10.86
C ILE A 41 17.88 61.10 11.88
N ALA A 42 18.94 61.01 12.69
CA ALA A 42 19.07 59.97 13.73
C ALA A 42 17.96 60.12 14.79
N LEU A 43 17.65 61.36 15.21
CA LEU A 43 16.56 61.64 16.15
C LEU A 43 15.17 61.29 15.55
N GLY A 44 14.98 61.64 14.27
CA GLY A 44 13.75 61.32 13.53
C GLY A 44 13.55 59.80 13.38
N LEU A 45 14.61 59.04 13.08
CA LEU A 45 14.57 57.57 13.01
C LEU A 45 14.32 56.93 14.37
N THR A 46 14.94 57.40 15.44
CA THR A 46 14.67 56.92 16.80
C THR A 46 13.26 57.25 17.26
N MET A 47 12.77 58.45 16.94
CA MET A 47 11.40 58.84 17.27
C MET A 47 10.36 58.08 16.43
N ALA A 48 10.63 57.82 15.14
CA ALA A 48 9.83 56.95 14.31
C ALA A 48 9.80 55.51 14.84
N PHE A 49 10.92 55.00 15.32
CA PHE A 49 11.02 53.67 15.95
C PHE A 49 10.27 53.56 17.28
N ILE A 50 10.26 54.66 18.08
CA ILE A 50 9.52 54.73 19.36
C ILE A 50 8.02 54.92 19.12
N LEU A 51 7.63 55.67 18.06
CA LEU A 51 6.24 55.94 17.74
C LEU A 51 5.53 54.86 16.89
N THR A 52 6.26 53.83 16.49
CA THR A 52 5.67 52.63 15.86
C THR A 52 5.57 51.47 16.89
N PRO A 53 4.56 51.50 17.78
CA PRO A 53 4.43 50.50 18.86
C PRO A 53 4.04 49.12 18.37
N GLU A 54 3.80 48.91 17.09
CA GLU A 54 3.24 47.67 16.54
C GLU A 54 4.17 46.87 15.62
N ILE A 55 5.46 47.17 15.57
CA ILE A 55 6.36 46.27 14.87
C ILE A 55 6.71 45.11 15.83
N HIS A 56 5.74 44.22 16.02
CA HIS A 56 6.01 42.91 16.60
C HIS A 56 6.80 42.10 15.56
N PHE A 57 8.12 42.22 15.58
CA PHE A 57 9.04 41.43 14.74
C PHE A 57 9.00 39.90 15.02
N PHE A 58 8.29 39.51 16.06
CA PHE A 58 8.11 38.11 16.44
C PHE A 58 6.63 37.86 16.70
N ALA A 59 6.00 37.01 15.86
CA ALA A 59 4.70 36.46 16.23
C ALA A 59 4.84 35.77 17.60
N PRO A 60 3.97 36.05 18.58
CA PRO A 60 4.02 35.40 19.86
C PRO A 60 3.92 33.89 19.66
N LYS A 61 4.84 33.13 20.28
CA LYS A 61 4.84 31.68 20.20
C LYS A 61 3.88 31.14 21.26
N PHE A 62 2.78 30.56 20.83
CA PHE A 62 1.82 29.88 21.70
C PHE A 62 2.09 28.39 21.70
N GLU A 63 1.88 27.74 22.83
CA GLU A 63 1.97 26.31 22.99
C GLU A 63 0.71 25.79 23.73
N GLU A 64 0.29 24.59 23.44
CA GLU A 64 -0.84 23.96 24.12
C GLU A 64 -0.55 23.87 25.64
N GLY A 65 -1.52 24.23 26.46
CA GLY A 65 -1.39 24.27 27.91
C GLY A 65 -0.86 25.59 28.48
N MET A 66 -0.47 26.57 27.65
CA MET A 66 -0.12 27.91 28.14
C MET A 66 -1.36 28.69 28.57
N ILE A 67 -1.18 29.62 29.50
CA ILE A 67 -2.25 30.57 29.92
C ILE A 67 -2.10 31.84 29.10
N ALA A 68 -3.21 32.30 28.52
CA ALA A 68 -3.23 33.52 27.74
C ALA A 68 -2.99 34.75 28.63
N GLU A 69 -2.05 35.59 28.25
CA GLU A 69 -1.67 36.80 29.00
C GLU A 69 -2.63 37.99 28.73
N TYR A 70 -3.41 37.93 27.65
CA TYR A 70 -4.36 38.98 27.24
C TYR A 70 -5.46 38.45 26.35
N ASP A 71 -6.55 39.18 26.22
CA ASP A 71 -7.67 38.89 25.32
C ASP A 71 -7.24 38.94 23.86
N ILE A 72 -7.48 37.89 23.08
CA ILE A 72 -7.24 37.91 21.63
C ILE A 72 -8.56 37.68 20.88
N LYS A 73 -8.91 38.67 20.03
CA LYS A 73 -10.10 38.63 19.17
C LYS A 73 -9.71 38.61 17.71
N ALA A 74 -10.45 37.89 16.90
CA ALA A 74 -10.30 37.90 15.46
C ALA A 74 -10.60 39.28 14.88
N ASN A 75 -9.64 39.95 14.24
CA ASN A 75 -9.81 41.22 13.58
C ASN A 75 -10.53 41.15 12.22
N ARG A 76 -10.60 39.93 11.67
CA ARG A 76 -11.25 39.55 10.40
C ARG A 76 -11.78 38.14 10.47
N GLU A 77 -12.58 37.74 9.49
CA GLU A 77 -12.94 36.33 9.33
C GLU A 77 -11.81 35.55 8.62
N PHE A 78 -11.58 34.33 9.02
CA PHE A 78 -10.59 33.42 8.42
C PHE A 78 -10.97 31.96 8.61
N LEU A 79 -10.37 31.10 7.78
CA LEU A 79 -10.54 29.64 7.88
C LEU A 79 -9.35 29.05 8.64
N VAL A 80 -9.64 28.10 9.49
CA VAL A 80 -8.67 27.33 10.27
C VAL A 80 -8.75 25.88 9.85
N GLU A 81 -7.61 25.28 9.56
CA GLU A 81 -7.51 23.84 9.29
C GLU A 81 -7.43 23.07 10.59
N ASP A 82 -8.37 22.15 10.79
CA ASP A 82 -8.28 21.14 11.84
C ASP A 82 -7.41 19.97 11.34
N LYS A 83 -6.13 20.06 11.65
CA LYS A 83 -5.13 19.07 11.23
C LYS A 83 -5.46 17.66 11.74
N LYS A 84 -5.92 17.56 13.01
CA LYS A 84 -6.26 16.27 13.62
C LYS A 84 -7.49 15.65 12.94
N ALA A 85 -8.56 16.42 12.76
CA ALA A 85 -9.73 15.95 12.06
C ALA A 85 -9.45 15.64 10.57
N THR A 86 -8.51 16.35 9.94
CA THR A 86 -8.05 16.06 8.58
C THR A 86 -7.27 14.75 8.54
N GLU A 87 -6.34 14.54 9.47
CA GLU A 87 -5.55 13.31 9.58
C GLU A 87 -6.45 12.09 9.89
N ASP A 88 -7.41 12.24 10.80
CA ASP A 88 -8.38 11.19 11.10
C ASP A 88 -9.17 10.78 9.84
N LYS A 89 -9.61 11.75 9.02
CA LYS A 89 -10.29 11.46 7.75
C LYS A 89 -9.37 10.80 6.72
N ILE A 90 -8.11 11.20 6.65
CA ILE A 90 -7.10 10.57 5.78
C ILE A 90 -6.91 9.10 6.18
N ASN A 91 -6.77 8.83 7.48
CA ASN A 91 -6.62 7.48 8.00
C ASN A 91 -7.89 6.63 7.76
N GLU A 92 -9.06 7.21 7.95
CA GLU A 92 -10.33 6.56 7.64
C GLU A 92 -10.46 6.25 6.14
N ALA A 93 -10.11 7.18 5.27
CA ALA A 93 -10.11 6.98 3.82
C ALA A 93 -9.18 5.80 3.42
N ALA A 94 -7.98 5.75 3.98
CA ALA A 94 -7.04 4.65 3.73
C ALA A 94 -7.57 3.28 4.22
N GLN A 95 -8.19 3.25 5.41
CA GLN A 95 -8.79 2.03 5.97
C GLN A 95 -10.03 1.57 5.21
N ASN A 96 -10.71 2.48 4.52
CA ASN A 96 -11.91 2.18 3.74
C ASN A 96 -11.61 1.59 2.37
N VAL A 97 -10.37 1.62 1.92
CA VAL A 97 -9.96 1.01 0.65
C VAL A 97 -10.04 -0.51 0.72
N LEU A 98 -10.74 -1.10 -0.25
CA LEU A 98 -10.84 -2.54 -0.38
C LEU A 98 -9.54 -3.13 -0.92
N PRO A 99 -9.10 -4.29 -0.40
CA PRO A 99 -7.91 -4.98 -0.92
C PRO A 99 -8.14 -5.45 -2.35
N VAL A 100 -7.10 -5.30 -3.18
CA VAL A 100 -7.11 -5.70 -4.59
C VAL A 100 -6.50 -7.07 -4.75
N PHE A 101 -7.19 -7.94 -5.49
CA PHE A 101 -6.70 -9.26 -5.86
C PHE A 101 -6.64 -9.37 -7.37
N ASP A 102 -5.55 -9.91 -7.88
CA ASP A 102 -5.40 -10.27 -9.29
C ASP A 102 -5.99 -11.65 -9.54
N TYR A 103 -6.83 -11.74 -10.56
CA TYR A 103 -7.50 -12.95 -10.99
C TYR A 103 -6.95 -13.44 -12.32
N ASP A 104 -6.41 -14.67 -12.34
CA ASP A 104 -6.02 -15.36 -13.55
C ASP A 104 -7.19 -16.20 -14.07
N SER A 105 -7.93 -15.63 -14.98
CA SER A 105 -9.06 -16.31 -15.68
C SER A 105 -8.60 -17.42 -16.62
N GLU A 106 -7.31 -17.48 -17.00
CA GLU A 106 -6.75 -18.49 -17.89
C GLU A 106 -6.19 -19.71 -17.15
N ALA A 107 -6.08 -19.68 -15.82
CA ALA A 107 -5.52 -20.78 -15.04
C ALA A 107 -6.14 -22.15 -15.36
N PRO A 108 -7.48 -22.33 -15.43
CA PRO A 108 -8.06 -23.62 -15.80
C PRO A 108 -7.76 -24.04 -17.24
N ALA A 109 -7.74 -23.09 -18.17
CA ALA A 109 -7.41 -23.37 -19.58
C ALA A 109 -5.94 -23.80 -19.72
N ASN A 110 -5.03 -23.16 -18.99
CA ASN A 110 -3.62 -23.49 -18.96
C ASN A 110 -3.38 -24.91 -18.41
N ILE A 111 -4.09 -25.30 -17.34
CA ILE A 111 -4.03 -26.66 -16.80
C ILE A 111 -4.53 -27.67 -17.82
N ASN A 112 -5.66 -27.39 -18.49
CA ASN A 112 -6.18 -28.24 -19.54
C ASN A 112 -5.19 -28.41 -20.69
N ALA A 113 -4.58 -27.32 -21.15
CA ALA A 113 -3.57 -27.35 -22.21
C ALA A 113 -2.36 -28.21 -21.82
N LYS A 114 -1.85 -28.06 -20.58
CA LYS A 114 -0.76 -28.91 -20.05
C LYS A 114 -1.13 -30.39 -20.06
N LEU A 115 -2.32 -30.75 -19.57
CA LEU A 115 -2.79 -32.13 -19.57
C LEU A 115 -3.01 -32.67 -21.01
N ALA A 116 -3.62 -31.86 -21.88
CA ALA A 116 -3.90 -32.22 -23.28
C ALA A 116 -2.62 -32.39 -24.11
N HIS A 117 -1.55 -31.68 -23.76
CA HIS A 117 -0.24 -31.84 -24.39
C HIS A 117 0.54 -33.02 -23.85
N SER A 118 0.62 -33.15 -22.52
CA SER A 118 1.51 -34.08 -21.85
C SER A 118 1.06 -35.55 -21.95
N PHE A 119 -0.24 -35.81 -21.83
CA PHE A 119 -0.78 -37.18 -21.80
C PHE A 119 -0.62 -37.92 -23.13
N PRO A 120 -0.99 -37.34 -24.30
CA PRO A 120 -0.77 -37.96 -25.60
C PRO A 120 0.71 -38.23 -25.89
N LEU A 121 1.62 -37.31 -25.51
CA LEU A 121 3.06 -37.51 -25.70
C LEU A 121 3.57 -38.67 -24.86
N ALA A 122 3.22 -38.74 -23.58
CA ALA A 122 3.60 -39.83 -22.72
C ALA A 122 3.01 -41.19 -23.18
N ALA A 123 1.78 -41.20 -23.67
CA ALA A 123 1.13 -42.37 -24.27
C ALA A 123 1.85 -42.87 -25.55
N ALA A 124 2.27 -41.93 -26.41
CA ALA A 124 3.01 -42.25 -27.63
C ALA A 124 4.41 -42.85 -27.30
N GLU A 125 5.12 -42.24 -26.33
CA GLU A 125 6.42 -42.74 -25.84
C GLU A 125 6.29 -44.16 -25.24
N LEU A 126 5.23 -44.41 -24.47
CA LEU A 126 4.96 -45.74 -23.92
C LEU A 126 4.68 -46.78 -25.01
N LYS A 127 3.93 -46.40 -26.06
CA LYS A 127 3.64 -47.30 -27.19
C LYS A 127 4.87 -47.65 -28.01
N SER A 128 5.78 -46.68 -28.23
CA SER A 128 7.05 -46.95 -28.95
C SER A 128 7.94 -47.90 -28.16
N THR A 129 8.11 -47.63 -26.87
CA THR A 129 8.90 -48.50 -25.98
C THR A 129 8.35 -49.92 -25.90
N ARG A 130 7.03 -50.11 -25.92
CA ARG A 130 6.38 -51.43 -25.92
C ARG A 130 6.58 -52.18 -27.20
N LYS A 131 6.55 -51.49 -28.35
CA LYS A 131 6.80 -52.14 -29.67
C LYS A 131 8.23 -52.65 -29.78
N GLU A 132 9.21 -51.93 -29.25
CA GLU A 132 10.63 -52.31 -29.30
C GLU A 132 10.97 -53.52 -28.43
N LYS A 133 10.29 -53.70 -27.29
CA LYS A 133 10.67 -54.68 -26.28
C LYS A 133 9.82 -55.95 -26.23
N GLN A 134 8.72 -56.09 -27.00
CA GLN A 134 7.78 -57.22 -27.05
C GLN A 134 7.32 -57.78 -25.68
N ASP A 135 7.45 -57.00 -24.57
CA ASP A 135 7.29 -57.42 -23.20
C ASP A 135 6.05 -56.89 -22.51
N GLU A 136 5.60 -57.59 -21.49
CA GLU A 136 4.56 -57.15 -20.57
C GLU A 136 4.96 -55.83 -19.87
N LEU A 137 4.01 -54.94 -19.72
CA LEU A 137 4.21 -53.59 -19.16
C LEU A 137 4.93 -53.58 -17.80
N ALA A 138 4.72 -54.63 -17.00
CA ALA A 138 5.33 -54.78 -15.68
C ALA A 138 6.86 -55.03 -15.75
N LYS A 139 7.39 -55.50 -16.88
CA LYS A 139 8.82 -55.82 -17.05
C LYS A 139 9.63 -54.66 -17.65
N ILE A 140 8.96 -53.58 -18.13
CA ILE A 140 9.66 -52.42 -18.67
C ILE A 140 10.09 -51.50 -17.52
N PRO A 141 11.38 -51.28 -17.25
CA PRO A 141 11.79 -50.37 -16.20
C PRO A 141 11.26 -48.97 -16.43
N VAL A 142 10.88 -48.29 -15.35
CA VAL A 142 10.46 -46.91 -15.42
C VAL A 142 11.65 -46.10 -15.92
N SER A 143 11.53 -45.57 -17.14
CA SER A 143 12.55 -44.67 -17.67
C SER A 143 12.51 -43.36 -16.89
N GLN A 144 13.60 -43.05 -16.21
CA GLN A 144 13.73 -41.76 -15.47
C GLN A 144 13.58 -40.59 -16.44
N LYS A 145 14.03 -40.73 -17.68
CA LYS A 145 13.89 -39.73 -18.73
C LYS A 145 12.41 -39.47 -19.08
N SER A 146 11.60 -40.50 -19.23
CA SER A 146 10.17 -40.40 -19.55
C SER A 146 9.40 -39.70 -18.40
N LYS A 147 9.75 -40.01 -17.16
CA LYS A 147 9.19 -39.32 -15.99
C LYS A 147 9.57 -37.84 -16.00
N GLN A 148 10.85 -37.50 -16.21
CA GLN A 148 11.33 -36.10 -16.28
C GLN A 148 10.66 -35.33 -17.43
N ASN A 149 10.48 -35.93 -18.60
CA ASN A 149 9.77 -35.34 -19.71
C ASN A 149 8.32 -34.98 -19.34
N LEU A 150 7.62 -35.91 -18.68
CA LEU A 150 6.25 -35.67 -18.22
C LEU A 150 6.18 -34.56 -17.15
N GLU A 151 7.10 -34.54 -16.19
CA GLU A 151 7.22 -33.51 -15.18
C GLU A 151 7.43 -32.14 -15.79
N ALA A 152 8.35 -32.04 -16.78
CA ALA A 152 8.62 -30.79 -17.48
C ALA A 152 7.39 -30.27 -18.22
N ASN A 153 6.64 -31.15 -18.91
CA ASN A 153 5.46 -30.78 -19.67
C ASN A 153 4.25 -30.43 -18.77
N LEU A 154 4.08 -31.11 -17.63
CA LEU A 154 3.04 -30.78 -16.65
C LEU A 154 3.40 -29.58 -15.79
N GLY A 155 4.69 -29.33 -15.60
CA GLY A 155 5.21 -28.29 -14.72
C GLY A 155 5.08 -28.60 -13.21
N ILE A 156 4.97 -29.90 -12.87
CA ILE A 156 4.87 -30.38 -11.49
C ILE A 156 5.79 -31.59 -11.27
N PRO A 157 6.37 -31.76 -10.08
CA PRO A 157 7.15 -32.95 -9.75
C PRO A 157 6.23 -34.14 -9.52
N LEU A 158 6.62 -35.30 -10.06
CA LEU A 158 5.90 -36.56 -9.88
C LEU A 158 6.70 -37.52 -9.00
N THR A 159 6.03 -38.22 -8.11
CA THR A 159 6.61 -39.39 -7.45
C THR A 159 6.71 -40.55 -8.42
N VAL A 160 7.52 -41.55 -8.08
CA VAL A 160 7.62 -42.79 -8.86
C VAL A 160 6.27 -43.50 -8.90
N GLU A 161 5.54 -43.51 -7.79
CA GLU A 161 4.20 -44.11 -7.67
C GLU A 161 3.18 -43.40 -8.58
N GLU A 162 3.18 -42.07 -8.59
CA GLU A 162 2.31 -41.29 -9.48
C GLU A 162 2.57 -41.56 -10.95
N PHE A 163 3.84 -41.57 -11.35
CA PHE A 163 4.21 -41.90 -12.73
C PHE A 163 3.83 -43.33 -13.08
N TYR A 164 4.04 -44.31 -12.16
CA TYR A 164 3.69 -45.71 -12.37
C TYR A 164 2.19 -45.91 -12.60
N ILE A 165 1.33 -45.30 -11.77
CA ILE A 165 -0.14 -45.38 -11.91
C ILE A 165 -0.60 -44.78 -13.22
N LEU A 166 -0.07 -43.55 -13.59
CA LEU A 166 -0.40 -42.92 -14.86
C LEU A 166 -0.01 -43.81 -16.05
N ARG A 167 1.15 -44.46 -15.99
CA ARG A 167 1.64 -45.37 -17.00
C ARG A 167 0.78 -46.65 -17.07
N GLU A 168 0.39 -47.26 -15.92
CA GLU A 168 -0.50 -48.39 -15.83
C GLU A 168 -1.85 -48.12 -16.49
N LYS A 169 -2.33 -46.90 -16.35
CA LYS A 169 -3.55 -46.39 -17.01
C LYS A 169 -3.31 -45.93 -18.45
N TYR A 170 -2.13 -46.20 -19.01
CA TYR A 170 -1.74 -45.85 -20.40
C TYR A 170 -1.88 -44.37 -20.74
N PHE A 171 -1.82 -43.46 -19.77
CA PHE A 171 -2.10 -42.03 -20.00
C PHE A 171 -3.39 -41.80 -20.81
N SER A 172 -4.43 -42.56 -20.49
CA SER A 172 -5.63 -42.63 -21.32
C SER A 172 -6.35 -41.26 -21.43
N PRO A 173 -6.99 -40.94 -22.58
CA PRO A 173 -7.78 -39.72 -22.73
C PRO A 173 -8.94 -39.62 -21.74
N THR A 174 -9.48 -40.74 -21.28
CA THR A 174 -10.53 -40.77 -20.25
C THR A 174 -9.98 -40.33 -18.88
N LEU A 175 -8.80 -40.81 -18.49
CA LEU A 175 -8.12 -40.38 -17.28
C LEU A 175 -7.83 -38.88 -17.32
N GLN A 176 -7.27 -38.39 -18.42
CA GLN A 176 -6.99 -36.97 -18.65
C GLN A 176 -8.26 -36.12 -18.47
N ARG A 177 -9.36 -36.48 -19.16
CA ARG A 177 -10.64 -35.74 -19.09
C ARG A 177 -11.24 -35.75 -17.67
N ASN A 178 -11.20 -36.89 -17.01
CA ASN A 178 -11.73 -37.02 -15.66
C ASN A 178 -10.88 -36.24 -14.65
N LEU A 179 -9.56 -36.23 -14.78
CA LEU A 179 -8.66 -35.42 -13.95
C LEU A 179 -8.94 -33.93 -14.15
N TYR A 180 -9.07 -33.48 -15.41
CA TYR A 180 -9.44 -32.10 -15.70
C TYR A 180 -10.84 -31.75 -15.14
N ARG A 181 -11.83 -32.65 -15.24
CA ARG A 181 -13.18 -32.45 -14.66
C ARG A 181 -13.14 -32.25 -13.15
N VAL A 182 -12.26 -32.95 -12.44
CA VAL A 182 -12.06 -32.74 -11.00
C VAL A 182 -11.49 -31.34 -10.75
N ILE A 183 -10.47 -30.96 -11.49
CA ILE A 183 -9.76 -29.69 -11.32
C ILE A 183 -10.66 -28.51 -11.68
N SER A 184 -11.33 -28.56 -12.84
CA SER A 184 -12.20 -27.48 -13.32
C SER A 184 -13.36 -27.17 -12.37
N TYR A 185 -13.88 -28.17 -11.66
CA TYR A 185 -14.92 -28.00 -10.65
C TYR A 185 -14.57 -26.95 -9.60
N PHE A 186 -13.29 -26.81 -9.27
CA PHE A 186 -12.83 -25.83 -8.28
C PHE A 186 -12.61 -24.42 -8.85
N TYR A 187 -12.64 -24.29 -10.18
CA TYR A 187 -12.59 -23.00 -10.86
C TYR A 187 -13.98 -22.55 -11.33
N ASP A 188 -14.95 -23.47 -11.41
CA ASP A 188 -16.31 -23.16 -11.83
C ASP A 188 -17.01 -22.30 -10.78
N ASN A 189 -17.18 -20.99 -11.08
CA ASN A 189 -17.79 -19.99 -10.19
C ASN A 189 -17.08 -19.84 -8.81
N LYS A 190 -15.80 -20.19 -8.73
CA LYS A 190 -15.00 -20.10 -7.50
C LYS A 190 -13.62 -19.53 -7.79
N HIS A 191 -13.05 -18.93 -6.78
CA HIS A 191 -11.70 -18.42 -6.81
C HIS A 191 -10.84 -19.15 -5.78
N ILE A 192 -9.62 -19.49 -6.14
CA ILE A 192 -8.68 -20.18 -5.26
C ILE A 192 -7.57 -19.22 -4.89
N THR A 193 -7.39 -18.98 -3.60
CA THR A 193 -6.31 -18.17 -3.05
C THR A 193 -5.32 -19.02 -2.27
N ASN A 194 -4.06 -18.62 -2.23
CA ASN A 194 -3.02 -19.21 -1.38
C ASN A 194 -2.86 -18.49 -0.03
N ILE A 195 -3.57 -17.38 0.17
CA ILE A 195 -3.49 -16.57 1.37
C ILE A 195 -4.84 -16.65 2.08
N PRO A 196 -4.86 -16.92 3.41
CA PRO A 196 -6.08 -16.80 4.18
C PRO A 196 -6.63 -15.37 4.06
N LEU A 197 -7.91 -15.22 3.79
CA LEU A 197 -8.55 -13.92 3.78
C LEU A 197 -8.68 -13.42 5.22
N ASP A 198 -8.05 -12.30 5.52
CA ASP A 198 -8.27 -11.62 6.80
C ASP A 198 -9.72 -11.10 6.86
N LYS A 199 -10.52 -11.69 7.75
CA LYS A 199 -11.94 -11.36 7.90
C LYS A 199 -12.17 -9.88 8.24
N ALA A 200 -11.25 -9.26 8.95
CA ALA A 200 -11.37 -7.85 9.30
C ALA A 200 -11.15 -6.95 8.07
N GLN A 201 -10.13 -7.24 7.27
CA GLN A 201 -9.81 -6.46 6.07
C GLN A 201 -10.79 -6.70 4.92
N THR A 202 -11.37 -7.91 4.86
CA THR A 202 -12.27 -8.32 3.77
C THR A 202 -13.75 -8.26 4.13
N ALA A 203 -14.08 -7.82 5.35
CA ALA A 203 -15.48 -7.73 5.84
C ALA A 203 -16.39 -6.89 4.92
N ARG A 204 -15.83 -5.92 4.20
CA ARG A 204 -16.53 -5.03 3.26
C ARG A 204 -16.46 -5.49 1.81
N GLY A 205 -15.81 -6.63 1.54
CA GLY A 205 -15.55 -7.14 0.22
C GLY A 205 -14.11 -6.94 -0.24
N ILE A 206 -13.86 -7.32 -1.48
CA ILE A 206 -12.57 -7.20 -2.16
C ILE A 206 -12.78 -6.67 -3.59
N ILE A 207 -11.73 -6.12 -4.18
CA ILE A 207 -11.69 -5.82 -5.60
C ILE A 207 -10.94 -6.94 -6.31
N ILE A 208 -11.59 -7.55 -7.30
CA ILE A 208 -10.96 -8.52 -8.20
C ILE A 208 -10.64 -7.84 -9.51
N ARG A 209 -9.37 -7.90 -9.92
CA ARG A 209 -8.87 -7.39 -11.20
C ARG A 209 -8.50 -8.58 -12.08
N ASP A 210 -9.18 -8.75 -13.18
CA ASP A 210 -8.84 -9.78 -14.18
C ASP A 210 -7.54 -9.41 -14.90
N LEU A 211 -6.55 -10.31 -14.88
CA LEU A 211 -5.24 -10.05 -15.47
C LEU A 211 -5.27 -9.92 -17.00
N LYS A 212 -6.25 -10.56 -17.66
CA LYS A 212 -6.37 -10.55 -19.11
C LYS A 212 -7.08 -9.29 -19.61
N THR A 213 -8.21 -8.95 -19.00
CA THR A 213 -9.06 -7.83 -19.44
C THR A 213 -8.72 -6.52 -18.72
N GLN A 214 -7.97 -6.58 -17.63
CA GLN A 214 -7.70 -5.46 -16.73
C GLN A 214 -8.96 -4.84 -16.10
N SER A 215 -10.10 -5.54 -16.21
CA SER A 215 -11.36 -5.10 -15.61
C SER A 215 -11.34 -5.35 -14.11
N GLU A 216 -11.88 -4.39 -13.35
CA GLU A 216 -12.03 -4.49 -11.90
C GLU A 216 -13.50 -4.68 -11.54
N GLN A 217 -13.75 -5.58 -10.61
CA GLN A 217 -15.08 -5.85 -10.05
C GLN A 217 -14.98 -5.94 -8.52
N THR A 218 -15.93 -5.27 -7.84
CA THR A 218 -16.06 -5.42 -6.39
C THR A 218 -16.93 -6.61 -6.05
N ILE A 219 -16.42 -7.50 -5.19
CA ILE A 219 -17.15 -8.68 -4.69
C ILE A 219 -17.30 -8.54 -3.18
N ASN A 220 -18.55 -8.55 -2.73
CA ASN A 220 -18.90 -8.48 -1.30
C ASN A 220 -19.18 -9.86 -0.70
N ASP A 221 -19.63 -10.82 -1.54
CA ASP A 221 -19.81 -12.20 -1.11
C ASP A 221 -18.54 -13.02 -1.37
N LEU A 222 -17.84 -13.34 -0.31
CA LEU A 222 -16.58 -14.09 -0.35
C LEU A 222 -16.76 -15.61 -0.22
N SER A 223 -18.00 -16.11 -0.16
CA SER A 223 -18.31 -17.54 -0.03
C SER A 223 -17.77 -18.38 -1.21
N GLY A 224 -17.60 -17.76 -2.37
CA GLY A 224 -17.00 -18.36 -3.55
C GLY A 224 -15.47 -18.43 -3.54
N ILE A 225 -14.79 -17.88 -2.51
CA ILE A 225 -13.33 -17.87 -2.43
C ILE A 225 -12.88 -19.01 -1.52
N LEU A 226 -12.04 -19.88 -2.06
CA LEU A 226 -11.52 -21.03 -1.35
C LEU A 226 -10.02 -20.86 -1.07
N ASN A 227 -9.61 -21.14 0.14
CA ASN A 227 -8.19 -21.27 0.45
C ASN A 227 -7.68 -22.63 -0.06
N ILE A 228 -6.58 -22.62 -0.81
CA ILE A 228 -5.98 -23.83 -1.34
C ILE A 228 -5.57 -24.83 -0.25
N GLN A 229 -5.35 -24.37 0.99
CA GLN A 229 -5.02 -25.23 2.12
C GLN A 229 -6.25 -25.96 2.69
N GLU A 230 -7.44 -25.45 2.46
CA GLU A 230 -8.71 -25.97 2.99
C GLU A 230 -9.48 -26.81 1.95
N ILE A 231 -8.94 -26.94 0.74
CA ILE A 231 -9.60 -27.59 -0.38
C ILE A 231 -9.56 -29.12 -0.32
N ASP A 232 -8.70 -29.71 0.51
CA ASP A 232 -8.32 -31.11 0.45
C ASP A 232 -9.49 -32.08 0.69
N GLU A 233 -10.38 -31.78 1.63
CA GLU A 233 -11.59 -32.61 1.87
C GLU A 233 -12.53 -32.61 0.67
N ALA A 234 -12.80 -31.43 0.11
CA ALA A 234 -13.65 -31.27 -1.06
C ALA A 234 -13.01 -31.94 -2.29
N LEU A 235 -11.69 -31.85 -2.46
CA LEU A 235 -10.94 -32.51 -3.51
C LEU A 235 -11.01 -34.03 -3.39
N GLN A 236 -10.82 -34.56 -2.17
CA GLN A 236 -10.94 -36.00 -1.91
C GLN A 236 -12.35 -36.50 -2.21
N ALA A 237 -13.38 -35.77 -1.79
CA ALA A 237 -14.76 -36.11 -2.11
C ALA A 237 -15.02 -36.13 -3.63
N LYS A 238 -14.50 -35.13 -4.36
CA LYS A 238 -14.64 -35.03 -5.81
C LYS A 238 -13.89 -36.15 -6.52
N ILE A 239 -12.67 -36.49 -6.10
CA ILE A 239 -11.91 -37.63 -6.62
C ILE A 239 -12.70 -38.93 -6.41
N ASN A 240 -13.22 -39.16 -5.20
CA ASN A 240 -14.01 -40.35 -4.90
C ASN A 240 -15.27 -40.47 -5.75
N SER A 241 -15.91 -39.37 -6.07
CA SER A 241 -17.10 -39.33 -6.94
C SER A 241 -16.76 -39.63 -8.40
N VAL A 242 -15.75 -38.93 -8.96
CA VAL A 242 -15.39 -39.08 -10.39
C VAL A 242 -14.68 -40.38 -10.70
N PHE A 243 -13.88 -40.88 -9.77
CA PHE A 243 -13.07 -42.09 -9.88
C PHE A 243 -13.56 -43.20 -8.96
N SER A 244 -14.88 -43.33 -8.76
CA SER A 244 -15.51 -44.31 -7.89
C SER A 244 -15.21 -45.77 -8.29
N TYR A 245 -14.92 -46.03 -9.57
CA TYR A 245 -14.55 -47.30 -10.13
C TYR A 245 -13.08 -47.70 -9.91
N GLU A 246 -12.23 -46.75 -9.45
CA GLU A 246 -10.82 -47.00 -9.18
C GLU A 246 -10.60 -47.48 -7.75
N ASN A 247 -9.52 -48.27 -7.53
CA ASN A 247 -9.14 -48.69 -6.21
C ASN A 247 -8.63 -47.52 -5.33
N TYR A 248 -8.49 -47.78 -4.03
CA TYR A 248 -8.04 -46.78 -3.07
C TYR A 248 -6.66 -46.17 -3.40
N THR A 249 -5.69 -46.99 -3.77
CA THR A 249 -4.31 -46.56 -4.10
C THR A 249 -4.31 -45.61 -5.29
N THR A 250 -5.03 -45.97 -6.36
CA THR A 250 -5.18 -45.12 -7.55
C THR A 250 -5.84 -43.78 -7.18
N ARG A 251 -6.94 -43.78 -6.40
CA ARG A 251 -7.59 -42.53 -5.99
C ARG A 251 -6.67 -41.66 -5.14
N ARG A 252 -5.86 -42.23 -4.24
CA ARG A 252 -4.88 -41.48 -3.46
C ARG A 252 -3.84 -40.78 -4.36
N VAL A 253 -3.33 -41.49 -5.34
CA VAL A 253 -2.38 -40.96 -6.32
C VAL A 253 -3.02 -39.86 -7.17
N LEU A 254 -4.25 -40.09 -7.64
CA LEU A 254 -4.98 -39.06 -8.41
C LEU A 254 -5.33 -37.82 -7.60
N PHE A 255 -5.59 -37.98 -6.30
CA PHE A 255 -5.73 -36.87 -5.38
C PHE A 255 -4.43 -36.05 -5.28
N SER A 256 -3.30 -36.73 -5.04
CA SER A 256 -2.00 -36.04 -4.96
C SER A 256 -1.68 -35.28 -6.26
N LEU A 257 -1.93 -35.91 -7.40
CA LEU A 257 -1.72 -35.30 -8.71
C LEU A 257 -2.64 -34.08 -8.94
N ALA A 258 -3.94 -34.22 -8.66
CA ALA A 258 -4.89 -33.13 -8.79
C ALA A 258 -4.53 -31.96 -7.86
N ARG A 259 -4.11 -32.26 -6.64
CA ARG A 259 -3.68 -31.26 -5.64
C ARG A 259 -2.47 -30.45 -6.11
N LYS A 260 -1.50 -31.10 -6.77
CA LYS A 260 -0.32 -30.45 -7.35
C LYS A 260 -0.66 -29.61 -8.58
N LEU A 261 -1.66 -29.99 -9.36
CA LEU A 261 -2.11 -29.28 -10.56
C LEU A 261 -3.02 -28.09 -10.23
N LEU A 262 -3.73 -28.15 -9.10
CA LEU A 262 -4.52 -27.02 -8.63
C LEU A 262 -3.60 -25.88 -8.22
N THR A 263 -3.69 -24.77 -8.95
CA THR A 263 -2.95 -23.54 -8.68
C THR A 263 -3.90 -22.44 -8.24
N PRO A 264 -3.50 -21.55 -7.32
CA PRO A 264 -4.28 -20.35 -7.02
C PRO A 264 -4.50 -19.52 -8.29
N ASN A 265 -5.72 -19.06 -8.47
CA ASN A 265 -6.08 -18.13 -9.55
C ASN A 265 -6.48 -16.75 -9.01
N LEU A 266 -6.41 -16.58 -7.69
CA LEU A 266 -6.65 -15.31 -7.03
C LEU A 266 -5.45 -14.98 -6.12
N THR A 267 -4.75 -13.90 -6.44
CA THR A 267 -3.52 -13.49 -5.73
C THR A 267 -3.66 -12.07 -5.21
N PHE A 268 -3.36 -11.84 -3.93
CA PHE A 268 -3.38 -10.50 -3.36
C PHE A 268 -2.36 -9.60 -4.05
N ASN A 269 -2.82 -8.43 -4.51
CA ASN A 269 -1.99 -7.41 -5.12
C ASN A 269 -1.75 -6.26 -4.14
N MET A 270 -0.64 -6.35 -3.42
CA MET A 270 -0.23 -5.36 -2.43
C MET A 270 0.01 -3.99 -3.09
N GLU A 271 0.69 -3.95 -4.25
CA GLU A 271 1.02 -2.70 -4.94
C GLU A 271 -0.23 -1.95 -5.39
N ALA A 272 -1.17 -2.64 -6.03
CA ALA A 272 -2.43 -2.04 -6.45
C ALA A 272 -3.28 -1.57 -5.26
N THR A 273 -3.27 -2.32 -4.15
CA THR A 273 -3.97 -1.95 -2.92
C THR A 273 -3.38 -0.68 -2.32
N GLU A 274 -2.06 -0.61 -2.15
CA GLU A 274 -1.38 0.58 -1.61
C GLU A 274 -1.55 1.80 -2.53
N LYS A 275 -1.50 1.61 -3.84
CA LYS A 275 -1.76 2.70 -4.80
C LYS A 275 -3.17 3.28 -4.64
N LYS A 276 -4.18 2.42 -4.45
CA LYS A 276 -5.55 2.89 -4.18
C LYS A 276 -5.67 3.59 -2.82
N LYS A 277 -4.96 3.14 -1.78
CA LYS A 277 -4.93 3.82 -0.49
C LYS A 277 -4.34 5.22 -0.61
N ILE A 278 -3.18 5.35 -1.27
CA ILE A 278 -2.55 6.66 -1.48
C ILE A 278 -3.50 7.59 -2.24
N ALA A 279 -4.12 7.12 -3.32
CA ALA A 279 -5.08 7.92 -4.07
C ALA A 279 -6.28 8.36 -3.21
N ALA A 280 -6.82 7.46 -2.38
CA ALA A 280 -7.92 7.78 -1.47
C ALA A 280 -7.51 8.82 -0.40
N MET A 281 -6.27 8.75 0.09
CA MET A 281 -5.72 9.73 1.04
C MET A 281 -5.55 11.12 0.40
N GLU A 282 -5.08 11.17 -0.86
CA GLU A 282 -4.88 12.41 -1.61
C GLU A 282 -6.20 13.11 -1.98
N GLU A 283 -7.29 12.38 -2.13
CA GLU A 283 -8.62 12.93 -2.39
C GLU A 283 -9.28 13.60 -1.17
N VAL A 284 -8.76 13.34 0.04
CA VAL A 284 -9.31 13.92 1.26
C VAL A 284 -9.07 15.43 1.32
N LYS A 285 -10.15 16.20 1.37
CA LYS A 285 -10.05 17.65 1.54
C LYS A 285 -9.84 17.99 3.02
N PRO A 286 -9.00 19.01 3.32
CA PRO A 286 -8.80 19.48 4.67
C PRO A 286 -10.11 19.86 5.35
N THR A 287 -10.25 19.49 6.61
CA THR A 287 -11.36 19.91 7.44
C THR A 287 -11.12 21.34 7.91
N LEU A 288 -11.97 22.26 7.46
CA LEU A 288 -11.86 23.67 7.79
C LEU A 288 -13.03 24.10 8.67
N PHE A 289 -12.76 24.91 9.66
CA PHE A 289 -13.78 25.66 10.39
C PHE A 289 -13.54 27.16 10.28
N LYS A 290 -14.61 27.93 10.32
CA LYS A 290 -14.58 29.38 10.12
C LYS A 290 -14.58 30.11 11.45
N VAL A 291 -13.61 31.02 11.63
CA VAL A 291 -13.59 31.96 12.73
C VAL A 291 -14.14 33.28 12.22
N GLN A 292 -15.14 33.84 12.92
CA GLN A 292 -15.82 35.09 12.51
C GLN A 292 -15.05 36.30 12.99
N LYS A 293 -15.22 37.44 12.26
CA LYS A 293 -14.70 38.72 12.72
C LYS A 293 -15.29 39.09 14.09
N ASN A 294 -14.46 39.57 15.02
CA ASN A 294 -14.76 39.85 16.41
C ASN A 294 -15.06 38.64 17.30
N GLU A 295 -14.90 37.41 16.79
CA GLU A 295 -14.96 36.20 17.63
C GLU A 295 -13.80 36.25 18.64
N MET A 296 -14.12 35.91 19.90
CA MET A 296 -13.09 35.76 20.94
C MET A 296 -12.35 34.45 20.67
N ILE A 297 -11.03 34.51 20.47
CA ILE A 297 -10.16 33.34 20.26
C ILE A 297 -9.74 32.80 21.64
N VAL A 298 -9.27 33.67 22.53
CA VAL A 298 -8.88 33.31 23.91
C VAL A 298 -9.04 34.55 24.80
N ARG A 299 -9.37 34.34 26.07
CA ARG A 299 -9.43 35.38 27.08
C ARG A 299 -8.19 35.37 27.96
N GLU A 300 -7.86 36.49 28.57
CA GLU A 300 -6.83 36.60 29.59
C GLU A 300 -7.09 35.61 30.72
N GLY A 301 -6.06 34.84 31.12
CA GLY A 301 -6.14 33.81 32.14
C GLY A 301 -6.72 32.47 31.68
N GLU A 302 -7.17 32.33 30.44
CA GLU A 302 -7.71 31.10 29.87
C GLU A 302 -6.58 30.20 29.39
N ASN A 303 -6.75 28.87 29.57
CA ASN A 303 -5.80 27.87 29.08
C ASN A 303 -5.95 27.72 27.55
N ILE A 304 -4.84 27.75 26.82
CA ILE A 304 -4.80 27.51 25.37
C ILE A 304 -4.90 26.01 25.12
N ASP A 305 -6.09 25.57 24.72
CA ASP A 305 -6.31 24.22 24.25
C ASP A 305 -5.89 24.06 22.77
N TYR A 306 -5.96 22.83 22.26
CA TYR A 306 -5.60 22.52 20.87
C TYR A 306 -6.38 23.38 19.84
N ASN A 307 -7.70 23.54 20.03
CA ASN A 307 -8.54 24.30 19.09
C ASN A 307 -8.22 25.79 19.14
N THR A 308 -7.96 26.34 20.33
CA THR A 308 -7.54 27.71 20.53
C THR A 308 -6.16 27.96 19.90
N LEU A 309 -5.23 27.01 20.06
CA LEU A 309 -3.91 27.08 19.44
C LEU A 309 -4.00 27.13 17.91
N LEU A 310 -4.82 26.27 17.29
CA LEU A 310 -5.05 26.32 15.84
C LEU A 310 -5.61 27.66 15.37
N LYS A 311 -6.58 28.25 16.11
CA LYS A 311 -7.14 29.56 15.82
C LYS A 311 -6.07 30.66 15.90
N LEU A 312 -5.21 30.62 16.94
CA LEU A 312 -4.11 31.57 17.14
C LEU A 312 -3.08 31.45 16.03
N GLU A 313 -2.61 30.23 15.70
CA GLU A 313 -1.68 30.00 14.59
C GLU A 313 -2.21 30.54 13.25
N ALA A 314 -3.48 30.23 12.94
CA ALA A 314 -4.10 30.70 11.71
C ALA A 314 -4.27 32.21 11.69
N PHE A 315 -4.64 32.83 12.81
CA PHE A 315 -4.76 34.27 12.95
C PHE A 315 -3.47 35.00 12.65
N TYR A 316 -2.35 34.57 13.28
CA TYR A 316 -1.04 35.21 13.07
C TYR A 316 -0.38 34.85 11.73
N LYS A 317 -0.69 33.70 11.14
CA LYS A 317 -0.19 33.31 9.82
C LYS A 317 -0.86 34.08 8.68
N SER A 318 -2.08 34.56 8.94
CA SER A 318 -2.88 35.29 7.97
C SER A 318 -2.69 36.80 8.07
N THR A 319 -1.89 37.30 9.03
CA THR A 319 -1.54 38.73 9.21
C THR A 319 -0.26 39.06 8.48
#